data_ae2385af4a7876c440b799ac8a800635
#
_entry.id   ae2385af4a7876c440b799ac8a800635
#
_cell.length_a   1.000
_cell.length_b   1.000
_cell.length_c   1.000
_cell.angle_alpha   90.00
_cell.angle_beta   90.00
_cell.angle_gamma   90.00
#
_symmetry.space_group_name_H-M   'P 1'
#
loop_
_entity.id
_entity.type
_entity.pdbx_description
1 polymer ?
#
loop_
_entity_poly.entity_id
_entity_poly.type
_entity_poly.pdbx_seq_one_letter_code
_entity_poly.pdbx_strand_id
1 'polypeptide(L)'
;MGRINNIVLVHGAFVDGSSWAGLYDILKEDGFDVSVVQNPTISLEGDVAATNLILDEQVGPAILVGHSYGGVVITEAGRHPKVAALVYIAAFAPDKGESVKTIVGDPPSFTPPKEGYLFQDKAKMAAAFGADVDSKTAGFWADSQVPFGLDANNGTVTEPAWREKPSWYLVATDDKMIPLPLQRLMSKRAGSTVVEVPGSHAIYVSNPRAVAALIEQAADGVDSAA
;
A
#
# COMPACT_ATOMS: atom_id res chain seq x y z
N MET A 1 -2.26 -16.72 -23.10
CA MET A 1 -1.81 -16.22 -21.80
C MET A 1 -3.04 -15.68 -21.11
N GLY A 2 -3.37 -16.15 -19.92
CA GLY A 2 -4.57 -15.70 -19.18
C GLY A 2 -4.18 -14.58 -18.22
N ARG A 3 -5.03 -13.56 -18.10
CA ARG A 3 -4.93 -12.48 -17.10
C ARG A 3 -4.97 -13.08 -15.68
N ILE A 4 -4.19 -12.52 -14.75
CA ILE A 4 -4.33 -12.85 -13.33
C ILE A 4 -5.56 -12.14 -12.78
N ASN A 5 -6.52 -12.91 -12.23
CA ASN A 5 -7.79 -12.36 -11.77
C ASN A 5 -7.83 -12.05 -10.28
N ASN A 6 -6.98 -12.67 -9.44
CA ASN A 6 -6.99 -12.44 -8.00
C ASN A 6 -6.21 -11.18 -7.66
N ILE A 7 -6.84 -10.24 -6.96
CA ILE A 7 -6.23 -9.01 -6.44
C ILE A 7 -6.34 -9.02 -4.92
N VAL A 8 -5.22 -8.82 -4.23
CA VAL A 8 -5.16 -8.72 -2.77
C VAL A 8 -4.71 -7.32 -2.40
N LEU A 9 -5.58 -6.56 -1.73
CA LEU A 9 -5.37 -5.15 -1.36
C LEU A 9 -4.93 -5.04 0.10
N VAL A 10 -3.80 -4.35 0.34
CA VAL A 10 -3.17 -4.16 1.65
C VAL A 10 -3.13 -2.68 1.98
N HIS A 11 -3.90 -2.24 2.99
CA HIS A 11 -4.00 -0.83 3.37
C HIS A 11 -2.76 -0.32 4.12
N GLY A 12 -2.63 1.00 4.18
CA GLY A 12 -1.57 1.70 4.91
C GLY A 12 -1.87 1.92 6.40
N ALA A 13 -1.01 2.69 7.05
CA ALA A 13 -1.20 3.12 8.44
C ALA A 13 -2.35 4.14 8.57
N PHE A 14 -2.93 4.23 9.76
CA PHE A 14 -3.99 5.17 10.17
C PHE A 14 -5.37 4.97 9.55
N VAL A 15 -5.49 4.12 8.54
CA VAL A 15 -6.74 3.74 7.87
C VAL A 15 -6.90 2.22 7.93
N ASP A 16 -8.06 1.73 7.55
CA ASP A 16 -8.37 0.31 7.44
C ASP A 16 -8.77 -0.10 6.02
N GLY A 17 -9.11 -1.36 5.83
CA GLY A 17 -9.47 -1.90 4.52
C GLY A 17 -10.73 -1.27 3.91
N SER A 18 -11.58 -0.60 4.68
CA SER A 18 -12.77 0.07 4.14
C SER A 18 -12.42 1.24 3.22
N SER A 19 -11.22 1.80 3.37
CA SER A 19 -10.72 2.87 2.51
C SER A 19 -10.56 2.44 1.04
N TRP A 20 -10.48 1.15 0.76
CA TRP A 20 -10.42 0.59 -0.59
C TRP A 20 -11.76 0.51 -1.33
N ALA A 21 -12.91 0.82 -0.67
CA ALA A 21 -14.25 0.52 -1.19
C ALA A 21 -14.47 1.00 -2.63
N GLY A 22 -14.10 2.26 -2.96
CA GLY A 22 -14.31 2.79 -4.31
C GLY A 22 -13.45 2.10 -5.38
N LEU A 23 -12.22 1.71 -5.04
CA LEU A 23 -11.36 0.91 -5.94
C LEU A 23 -11.88 -0.53 -6.06
N TYR A 24 -12.33 -1.12 -4.95
CA TYR A 24 -12.91 -2.46 -4.91
C TYR A 24 -14.08 -2.57 -5.89
N ASP A 25 -15.01 -1.62 -5.88
CA ASP A 25 -16.17 -1.64 -6.78
C ASP A 25 -15.75 -1.63 -8.26
N ILE A 26 -14.77 -0.78 -8.62
CA ILE A 26 -14.23 -0.72 -9.99
C ILE A 26 -13.62 -2.07 -10.40
N LEU A 27 -12.73 -2.63 -9.57
CA LEU A 27 -12.08 -3.90 -9.88
C LEU A 27 -13.08 -5.07 -9.98
N LYS A 28 -14.15 -5.06 -9.16
CA LYS A 28 -15.24 -6.05 -9.27
C LYS A 28 -16.04 -5.90 -10.56
N GLU A 29 -16.33 -4.65 -10.98
CA GLU A 29 -16.99 -4.37 -12.27
C GLU A 29 -16.13 -4.83 -13.44
N ASP A 30 -14.79 -4.71 -13.34
CA ASP A 30 -13.81 -5.13 -14.35
C ASP A 30 -13.53 -6.65 -14.33
N GLY A 31 -14.25 -7.40 -13.47
CA GLY A 31 -14.27 -8.87 -13.42
C GLY A 31 -13.13 -9.50 -12.61
N PHE A 32 -12.49 -8.76 -11.70
CA PHE A 32 -11.50 -9.31 -10.79
C PHE A 32 -12.13 -9.96 -9.54
N ASP A 33 -11.41 -10.94 -8.99
CA ASP A 33 -11.66 -11.47 -7.65
C ASP A 33 -10.79 -10.70 -6.67
N VAL A 34 -11.44 -9.89 -5.81
CA VAL A 34 -10.76 -8.94 -4.92
C VAL A 34 -10.90 -9.38 -3.47
N SER A 35 -9.77 -9.46 -2.78
CA SER A 35 -9.70 -9.65 -1.33
C SER A 35 -9.04 -8.44 -0.69
N VAL A 36 -9.51 -8.04 0.49
CA VAL A 36 -8.97 -6.92 1.24
C VAL A 36 -8.41 -7.43 2.56
N VAL A 37 -7.13 -7.19 2.80
CA VAL A 37 -6.48 -7.53 4.07
C VAL A 37 -6.84 -6.47 5.11
N GLN A 38 -7.19 -6.94 6.32
CA GLN A 38 -7.34 -6.08 7.49
C GLN A 38 -6.06 -6.18 8.32
N ASN A 39 -5.11 -5.31 8.04
CA ASN A 39 -3.84 -5.28 8.74
C ASN A 39 -4.05 -4.83 10.19
N PRO A 40 -3.55 -5.54 11.21
CA PRO A 40 -3.58 -5.07 12.59
C PRO A 40 -2.82 -3.76 12.80
N THR A 41 -1.82 -3.46 11.96
CA THR A 41 -0.91 -2.31 12.07
C THR A 41 -0.16 -2.20 13.40
N ILE A 42 -0.01 -3.32 14.10
CA ILE A 42 0.68 -3.41 15.40
C ILE A 42 2.17 -3.71 15.21
N SER A 43 2.49 -4.69 14.35
CA SER A 43 3.86 -5.08 13.98
C SER A 43 3.92 -5.54 12.53
N LEU A 44 5.08 -5.39 11.87
CA LEU A 44 5.27 -5.87 10.50
C LEU A 44 5.02 -7.38 10.41
N GLU A 45 5.51 -8.15 11.38
CA GLU A 45 5.30 -9.61 11.43
C GLU A 45 3.81 -9.97 11.45
N GLY A 46 3.01 -9.31 12.30
CA GLY A 46 1.57 -9.53 12.39
C GLY A 46 0.83 -9.15 11.10
N ASP A 47 1.24 -8.06 10.45
CA ASP A 47 0.62 -7.60 9.21
C ASP A 47 0.97 -8.51 8.02
N VAL A 48 2.20 -9.02 7.98
CA VAL A 48 2.62 -10.06 7.02
C VAL A 48 1.85 -11.36 7.25
N ALA A 49 1.68 -11.78 8.51
CA ALA A 49 0.91 -12.98 8.83
C ALA A 49 -0.56 -12.84 8.40
N ALA A 50 -1.20 -11.69 8.66
CA ALA A 50 -2.56 -11.40 8.20
C ALA A 50 -2.66 -11.41 6.67
N THR A 51 -1.67 -10.87 5.98
CA THR A 51 -1.62 -10.88 4.51
C THR A 51 -1.47 -12.29 3.95
N ASN A 52 -0.59 -13.11 4.55
CA ASN A 52 -0.38 -14.50 4.13
C ASN A 52 -1.64 -15.35 4.30
N LEU A 53 -2.43 -15.16 5.38
CA LEU A 53 -3.71 -15.85 5.55
C LEU A 53 -4.67 -15.58 4.37
N ILE A 54 -4.74 -14.34 3.90
CA ILE A 54 -5.59 -14.00 2.73
C ILE A 54 -5.00 -14.56 1.43
N LEU A 55 -3.69 -14.58 1.30
CA LEU A 55 -3.02 -15.18 0.14
C LEU A 55 -3.24 -16.70 0.09
N ASP A 56 -3.22 -17.38 1.23
CA ASP A 56 -3.49 -18.83 1.32
C ASP A 56 -4.88 -19.22 0.82
N GLU A 57 -5.87 -18.34 0.98
CA GLU A 57 -7.24 -18.55 0.50
C GLU A 57 -7.41 -18.32 -1.02
N GLN A 58 -6.43 -17.69 -1.70
CA GLN A 58 -6.57 -17.42 -3.13
C GLN A 58 -6.56 -18.70 -3.97
N VAL A 59 -7.43 -18.76 -4.99
CA VAL A 59 -7.43 -19.83 -5.98
C VAL A 59 -6.54 -19.44 -7.15
N GLY A 60 -5.24 -19.80 -7.08
CA GLY A 60 -4.24 -19.48 -8.11
C GLY A 60 -3.41 -18.22 -7.76
N PRO A 61 -2.66 -17.70 -8.76
CA PRO A 61 -1.78 -16.55 -8.56
C PRO A 61 -2.57 -15.26 -8.32
N ALA A 62 -1.97 -14.34 -7.56
CA ALA A 62 -2.54 -13.06 -7.19
C ALA A 62 -1.60 -11.88 -7.46
N ILE A 63 -2.16 -10.73 -7.78
CA ILE A 63 -1.48 -9.43 -7.73
C ILE A 63 -1.62 -8.89 -6.30
N LEU A 64 -0.51 -8.63 -5.65
CA LEU A 64 -0.48 -8.10 -4.29
C LEU A 64 -0.27 -6.58 -4.34
N VAL A 65 -1.24 -5.82 -3.87
CA VAL A 65 -1.30 -4.35 -3.96
C VAL A 65 -1.14 -3.73 -2.59
N GLY A 66 -0.19 -2.81 -2.42
CA GLY A 66 0.04 -2.11 -1.15
C GLY A 66 0.00 -0.60 -1.30
N HIS A 67 -0.72 0.06 -0.39
CA HIS A 67 -0.73 1.51 -0.24
C HIS A 67 0.11 1.93 0.95
N SER A 68 0.93 2.98 0.81
CA SER A 68 1.67 3.56 1.93
C SER A 68 2.50 2.53 2.71
N TYR A 69 2.29 2.39 4.03
CA TYR A 69 2.87 1.32 4.84
C TYR A 69 2.54 -0.10 4.33
N GLY A 70 1.38 -0.29 3.71
CA GLY A 70 1.05 -1.55 3.04
C GLY A 70 2.10 -1.98 2.00
N GLY A 71 2.87 -1.03 1.45
CA GLY A 71 4.03 -1.31 0.60
C GLY A 71 5.17 -2.02 1.34
N VAL A 72 5.40 -1.71 2.63
CA VAL A 72 6.37 -2.46 3.47
C VAL A 72 5.89 -3.89 3.64
N VAL A 73 4.59 -4.05 3.95
CA VAL A 73 3.96 -5.37 4.15
C VAL A 73 4.08 -6.22 2.89
N ILE A 74 3.72 -5.68 1.71
CA ILE A 74 3.79 -6.44 0.46
C ILE A 74 5.23 -6.71 0.01
N THR A 75 6.18 -5.87 0.40
CA THR A 75 7.60 -6.10 0.13
C THR A 75 8.10 -7.33 0.88
N GLU A 76 7.66 -7.55 2.11
CA GLU A 76 8.02 -8.72 2.92
C GLU A 76 7.17 -9.94 2.56
N ALA A 77 5.83 -9.81 2.49
CA ALA A 77 4.91 -10.91 2.17
C ALA A 77 4.97 -11.37 0.71
N GLY A 78 5.49 -10.56 -0.21
CA GLY A 78 5.42 -10.79 -1.66
C GLY A 78 6.22 -12.00 -2.15
N ARG A 79 7.04 -12.64 -1.31
CA ARG A 79 7.71 -13.92 -1.61
C ARG A 79 6.77 -15.12 -1.47
N HIS A 80 5.55 -14.92 -0.99
CA HIS A 80 4.54 -15.96 -0.93
C HIS A 80 4.34 -16.60 -2.33
N PRO A 81 4.24 -17.95 -2.43
CA PRO A 81 4.21 -18.65 -3.72
C PRO A 81 3.04 -18.26 -4.63
N LYS A 82 1.92 -17.79 -4.06
CA LYS A 82 0.78 -17.31 -4.84
C LYS A 82 0.92 -15.86 -5.33
N VAL A 83 1.94 -15.11 -4.92
CA VAL A 83 2.16 -13.74 -5.43
C VAL A 83 2.88 -13.81 -6.77
N ALA A 84 2.21 -13.31 -7.82
CA ALA A 84 2.78 -13.23 -9.16
C ALA A 84 3.45 -11.88 -9.42
N ALA A 85 2.90 -10.79 -8.86
CA ALA A 85 3.44 -9.44 -9.01
C ALA A 85 3.05 -8.53 -7.84
N LEU A 86 3.76 -7.41 -7.74
CA LEU A 86 3.55 -6.38 -6.72
C LEU A 86 3.10 -5.08 -7.36
N VAL A 87 2.14 -4.40 -6.73
CA VAL A 87 1.71 -3.05 -7.12
C VAL A 87 1.78 -2.11 -5.92
N TYR A 88 2.60 -1.09 -6.06
CA TYR A 88 2.82 -0.06 -5.03
C TYR A 88 2.01 1.19 -5.38
N ILE A 89 1.16 1.66 -4.48
CA ILE A 89 0.32 2.86 -4.67
C ILE A 89 0.73 3.92 -3.65
N ALA A 90 1.42 4.97 -4.07
CA ALA A 90 1.95 6.00 -3.17
C ALA A 90 2.58 5.37 -1.91
N ALA A 91 3.47 4.38 -2.09
CA ALA A 91 3.82 3.41 -1.06
C ALA A 91 5.33 3.35 -0.77
N PHE A 92 5.68 2.79 0.38
CA PHE A 92 7.05 2.39 0.65
C PHE A 92 7.41 1.13 -0.13
N ALA A 93 8.61 1.11 -0.74
CA ALA A 93 9.21 -0.08 -1.32
C ALA A 93 10.63 -0.24 -0.73
N PRO A 94 10.73 -0.65 0.55
CA PRO A 94 11.99 -0.70 1.28
C PRO A 94 12.93 -1.75 0.71
N ASP A 95 14.24 -1.52 0.90
CA ASP A 95 15.27 -2.52 0.72
C ASP A 95 15.52 -3.29 2.03
N LYS A 96 16.36 -4.32 1.97
CA LYS A 96 16.77 -5.13 3.13
C LYS A 96 17.28 -4.24 4.27
N GLY A 97 16.72 -4.42 5.46
CA GLY A 97 17.06 -3.65 6.66
C GLY A 97 16.43 -2.26 6.75
N GLU A 98 15.66 -1.84 5.75
CA GLU A 98 14.88 -0.60 5.80
C GLU A 98 13.50 -0.80 6.42
N SER A 99 12.97 0.25 7.03
CA SER A 99 11.64 0.37 7.63
C SER A 99 11.03 1.73 7.28
N VAL A 100 9.75 1.96 7.61
CA VAL A 100 9.16 3.31 7.51
C VAL A 100 10.03 4.32 8.24
N LYS A 101 10.40 4.02 9.50
CA LYS A 101 11.23 4.89 10.36
C LYS A 101 12.57 5.24 9.73
N THR A 102 13.27 4.29 9.14
CA THR A 102 14.59 4.54 8.54
C THR A 102 14.51 5.35 7.24
N ILE A 103 13.39 5.27 6.52
CA ILE A 103 13.18 5.97 5.24
C ILE A 103 12.74 7.42 5.44
N VAL A 104 11.74 7.68 6.30
CA VAL A 104 11.15 9.03 6.45
C VAL A 104 11.37 9.68 7.81
N GLY A 105 11.93 8.95 8.78
CA GLY A 105 12.17 9.50 10.12
C GLY A 105 10.88 9.72 10.90
N ASP A 106 10.74 10.93 11.48
CA ASP A 106 9.57 11.36 12.24
C ASP A 106 8.84 12.48 11.49
N PRO A 107 7.78 12.15 10.70
CA PRO A 107 7.03 13.14 9.96
C PRO A 107 6.37 14.18 10.90
N PRO A 108 6.36 15.47 10.54
CA PRO A 108 5.81 16.53 11.38
C PRO A 108 4.28 16.48 11.54
N SER A 109 3.61 15.64 10.77
CA SER A 109 2.18 15.37 10.89
C SER A 109 1.85 14.33 11.97
N PHE A 110 2.85 13.60 12.48
CA PHE A 110 2.65 12.62 13.54
C PHE A 110 2.62 13.31 14.92
N THR A 111 1.77 12.78 15.79
CA THR A 111 1.83 13.13 17.21
C THR A 111 2.97 12.38 17.91
N PRO A 112 3.47 12.87 19.06
CA PRO A 112 4.38 12.06 19.88
C PRO A 112 3.77 10.66 20.17
N PRO A 113 4.61 9.61 20.21
CA PRO A 113 4.13 8.27 20.49
C PRO A 113 3.39 8.17 21.83
N LYS A 114 2.29 7.42 21.85
CA LYS A 114 1.51 7.14 23.06
C LYS A 114 1.35 5.64 23.22
N GLU A 115 1.82 5.09 24.35
CA GLU A 115 1.70 3.67 24.70
C GLU A 115 2.15 2.69 23.59
N GLY A 116 3.21 3.07 22.87
CA GLY A 116 3.73 2.23 21.77
C GLY A 116 3.07 2.46 20.41
N TYR A 117 2.20 3.46 20.28
CA TYR A 117 1.49 3.76 19.03
C TYR A 117 1.71 5.19 18.55
N LEU A 118 1.65 5.35 17.24
CA LEU A 118 1.65 6.60 16.51
C LEU A 118 0.25 6.94 16.01
N PHE A 119 -0.05 8.25 15.97
CA PHE A 119 -1.24 8.82 15.35
C PHE A 119 -0.84 10.00 14.49
N GLN A 120 -1.65 10.31 13.51
CA GLN A 120 -1.57 11.62 12.86
C GLN A 120 -2.27 12.68 13.71
N ASP A 121 -1.72 13.89 13.71
CA ASP A 121 -2.43 15.06 14.21
C ASP A 121 -3.72 15.24 13.41
N LYS A 122 -4.88 15.15 14.08
CA LYS A 122 -6.19 15.24 13.44
C LYS A 122 -6.36 16.51 12.61
N ALA A 123 -5.83 17.64 13.07
CA ALA A 123 -5.91 18.92 12.37
C ALA A 123 -5.06 18.94 11.08
N LYS A 124 -4.04 18.09 10.98
CA LYS A 124 -3.13 18.01 9.82
C LYS A 124 -3.50 16.88 8.85
N MET A 125 -4.33 15.92 9.27
CA MET A 125 -4.56 14.69 8.51
C MET A 125 -5.15 14.97 7.12
N ALA A 126 -6.14 15.83 6.99
CA ALA A 126 -6.70 16.19 5.69
C ALA A 126 -5.62 16.76 4.74
N ALA A 127 -4.82 17.71 5.22
CA ALA A 127 -3.80 18.37 4.40
C ALA A 127 -2.60 17.47 4.09
N ALA A 128 -2.27 16.51 4.96
CA ALA A 128 -1.12 15.62 4.79
C ALA A 128 -1.47 14.34 4.01
N PHE A 129 -2.59 13.70 4.35
CA PHE A 129 -2.97 12.39 3.83
C PHE A 129 -3.93 12.47 2.63
N GLY A 130 -4.98 13.30 2.72
CA GLY A 130 -6.07 13.33 1.73
C GLY A 130 -6.42 14.74 1.27
N ALA A 131 -5.43 15.51 0.77
CA ALA A 131 -5.63 16.92 0.39
C ALA A 131 -6.62 17.11 -0.78
N ASP A 132 -6.88 16.09 -1.56
CA ASP A 132 -7.79 16.03 -2.71
C ASP A 132 -9.03 15.14 -2.47
N VAL A 133 -9.24 14.71 -1.23
CA VAL A 133 -10.44 13.97 -0.80
C VAL A 133 -11.44 14.94 -0.18
N ASP A 134 -12.75 14.65 -0.28
CA ASP A 134 -13.79 15.48 0.32
C ASP A 134 -13.62 15.61 1.84
N SER A 135 -14.03 16.75 2.37
CA SER A 135 -13.82 17.10 3.78
C SER A 135 -14.55 16.19 4.78
N LYS A 136 -15.65 15.56 4.39
CA LYS A 136 -16.40 14.62 5.24
C LYS A 136 -15.62 13.33 5.40
N THR A 137 -15.09 12.78 4.31
CA THR A 137 -14.25 11.58 4.32
C THR A 137 -12.95 11.82 5.08
N ALA A 138 -12.27 12.95 4.82
CA ALA A 138 -11.04 13.31 5.53
C ALA A 138 -11.27 13.52 7.03
N GLY A 139 -12.40 14.14 7.42
CA GLY A 139 -12.80 14.31 8.81
C GLY A 139 -13.09 12.96 9.50
N PHE A 140 -13.78 12.06 8.81
CA PHE A 140 -14.04 10.72 9.33
C PHE A 140 -12.73 9.97 9.60
N TRP A 141 -11.78 9.99 8.66
CA TRP A 141 -10.48 9.35 8.87
C TRP A 141 -9.71 9.94 10.04
N ALA A 142 -9.75 11.26 10.23
CA ALA A 142 -9.11 11.90 11.37
C ALA A 142 -9.67 11.42 12.72
N ASP A 143 -10.96 11.09 12.77
CA ASP A 143 -11.65 10.62 13.99
C ASP A 143 -11.59 9.09 14.18
N SER A 144 -11.44 8.33 13.11
CA SER A 144 -11.46 6.85 13.11
C SER A 144 -10.08 6.21 12.87
N GLN A 145 -8.98 6.92 13.15
CA GLN A 145 -7.64 6.40 12.91
C GLN A 145 -7.40 5.04 13.56
N VAL A 146 -6.87 4.11 12.77
CA VAL A 146 -6.28 2.88 13.31
C VAL A 146 -4.92 3.22 13.93
N PRO A 147 -4.66 2.87 15.20
CA PRO A 147 -3.36 3.11 15.83
C PRO A 147 -2.23 2.43 15.07
N PHE A 148 -1.14 3.14 14.79
CA PHE A 148 0.02 2.58 14.10
C PHE A 148 1.12 2.22 15.10
N GLY A 149 1.38 0.93 15.27
CA GLY A 149 2.36 0.43 16.23
C GLY A 149 3.79 0.87 15.92
N LEU A 150 4.55 1.19 16.95
CA LEU A 150 5.99 1.46 16.80
C LEU A 150 6.72 0.24 16.22
N ASP A 151 6.30 -0.98 16.55
CA ASP A 151 6.91 -2.20 15.99
C ASP A 151 6.58 -2.35 14.50
N ALA A 152 5.42 -1.90 14.04
CA ALA A 152 5.12 -1.82 12.61
C ALA A 152 5.95 -0.73 11.91
N ASN A 153 6.06 0.46 12.51
CA ASN A 153 6.84 1.57 11.97
C ASN A 153 8.35 1.27 11.88
N ASN A 154 8.87 0.53 12.85
CA ASN A 154 10.30 0.19 12.97
C ASN A 154 10.64 -1.18 12.33
N GLY A 155 9.65 -1.99 12.01
CA GLY A 155 9.83 -3.31 11.40
C GLY A 155 10.61 -3.22 10.09
N THR A 156 11.71 -3.96 10.01
CA THR A 156 12.62 -3.94 8.85
C THR A 156 12.33 -5.10 7.92
N VAL A 157 12.38 -4.82 6.61
CA VAL A 157 12.27 -5.85 5.58
C VAL A 157 13.52 -6.75 5.59
N THR A 158 13.30 -8.06 5.50
CA THR A 158 14.38 -9.06 5.53
C THR A 158 14.86 -9.43 4.14
N GLU A 159 13.94 -9.73 3.23
CA GLU A 159 14.24 -10.11 1.84
C GLU A 159 13.20 -9.46 0.91
N PRO A 160 13.54 -8.32 0.25
CA PRO A 160 12.58 -7.56 -0.55
C PRO A 160 12.07 -8.36 -1.75
N ALA A 161 10.76 -8.61 -1.80
CA ALA A 161 10.14 -9.41 -2.87
C ALA A 161 10.27 -8.78 -4.27
N TRP A 162 10.40 -7.46 -4.38
CA TRP A 162 10.61 -6.77 -5.66
C TRP A 162 11.95 -7.12 -6.35
N ARG A 163 12.87 -7.80 -5.65
CA ARG A 163 14.10 -8.34 -6.27
C ARG A 163 13.84 -9.59 -7.11
N GLU A 164 12.74 -10.29 -6.86
CA GLU A 164 12.40 -11.56 -7.49
C GLU A 164 11.10 -11.49 -8.30
N LYS A 165 10.22 -10.55 -7.96
CA LYS A 165 8.88 -10.39 -8.57
C LYS A 165 8.83 -9.13 -9.41
N PRO A 166 8.15 -9.16 -10.57
CA PRO A 166 7.85 -7.95 -11.32
C PRO A 166 6.99 -7.01 -10.47
N SER A 167 7.21 -5.71 -10.65
CA SER A 167 6.50 -4.71 -9.86
C SER A 167 6.07 -3.50 -10.68
N TRP A 168 4.96 -2.89 -10.26
CA TRP A 168 4.40 -1.64 -10.76
C TRP A 168 4.31 -0.63 -9.63
N TYR A 169 4.44 0.64 -9.97
CA TYR A 169 4.42 1.69 -8.96
C TYR A 169 3.67 2.92 -9.47
N LEU A 170 2.61 3.33 -8.76
CA LEU A 170 1.95 4.61 -8.95
C LEU A 170 2.57 5.63 -8.00
N VAL A 171 3.21 6.64 -8.58
CA VAL A 171 3.76 7.80 -7.87
C VAL A 171 2.69 8.89 -7.82
N ALA A 172 2.28 9.29 -6.61
CA ALA A 172 1.39 10.42 -6.38
C ALA A 172 2.22 11.70 -6.27
N THR A 173 2.09 12.63 -7.23
CA THR A 173 3.05 13.76 -7.33
C THR A 173 2.84 14.84 -6.28
N ASP A 174 1.65 14.92 -5.67
CA ASP A 174 1.31 15.91 -4.64
C ASP A 174 1.29 15.31 -3.22
N ASP A 175 1.82 14.09 -3.07
CA ASP A 175 1.91 13.37 -1.81
C ASP A 175 2.79 14.11 -0.79
N LYS A 176 2.23 14.37 0.40
CA LYS A 176 2.93 15.02 1.51
C LYS A 176 3.32 14.07 2.64
N MET A 177 2.93 12.79 2.54
CA MET A 177 3.32 11.74 3.48
C MET A 177 4.62 11.08 3.05
N ILE A 178 4.73 10.69 1.79
CA ILE A 178 5.94 10.14 1.18
C ILE A 178 6.40 11.11 0.09
N PRO A 179 7.43 11.92 0.34
CA PRO A 179 7.89 12.93 -0.60
C PRO A 179 8.18 12.35 -1.99
N LEU A 180 7.78 13.07 -3.04
CA LEU A 180 7.96 12.68 -4.44
C LEU A 180 9.37 12.15 -4.77
N PRO A 181 10.48 12.78 -4.31
CA PRO A 181 11.82 12.25 -4.57
C PRO A 181 12.05 10.85 -3.98
N LEU A 182 11.43 10.53 -2.82
CA LEU A 182 11.54 9.20 -2.21
C LEU A 182 10.74 8.16 -2.98
N GLN A 183 9.53 8.47 -3.42
CA GLN A 183 8.73 7.56 -4.25
C GLN A 183 9.48 7.23 -5.56
N ARG A 184 10.04 8.22 -6.23
CA ARG A 184 10.87 8.03 -7.43
C ARG A 184 12.14 7.22 -7.16
N LEU A 185 12.80 7.44 -6.01
CA LEU A 185 13.98 6.67 -5.62
C LEU A 185 13.64 5.18 -5.42
N MET A 186 12.59 4.91 -4.63
CA MET A 186 12.18 3.55 -4.30
C MET A 186 11.66 2.80 -5.53
N SER A 187 10.81 3.42 -6.35
CA SER A 187 10.28 2.80 -7.57
C SER A 187 11.38 2.48 -8.60
N LYS A 188 12.35 3.40 -8.76
CA LYS A 188 13.51 3.17 -9.63
C LYS A 188 14.40 2.04 -9.11
N ARG A 189 14.67 2.01 -7.79
CA ARG A 189 15.47 0.96 -7.15
C ARG A 189 14.83 -0.42 -7.31
N ALA A 190 13.52 -0.50 -7.14
CA ALA A 190 12.76 -1.72 -7.32
C ALA A 190 12.65 -2.17 -8.80
N GLY A 191 13.07 -1.35 -9.76
CA GLY A 191 12.93 -1.65 -11.18
C GLY A 191 11.48 -1.71 -11.64
N SER A 192 10.57 -1.03 -10.93
CA SER A 192 9.13 -1.06 -11.21
C SER A 192 8.77 -0.39 -12.54
N THR A 193 7.70 -0.86 -13.19
CA THR A 193 6.99 -0.08 -14.20
C THR A 193 6.28 1.08 -13.51
N VAL A 194 6.63 2.33 -13.84
CA VAL A 194 6.20 3.51 -13.10
C VAL A 194 5.19 4.32 -13.88
N VAL A 195 4.12 4.75 -13.19
CA VAL A 195 3.17 5.78 -13.65
C VAL A 195 3.13 6.90 -12.61
N GLU A 196 3.28 8.15 -13.05
CA GLU A 196 3.14 9.33 -12.18
C GLU A 196 1.78 9.98 -12.40
N VAL A 197 1.04 10.22 -11.33
CA VAL A 197 -0.30 10.79 -11.36
C VAL A 197 -0.39 11.95 -10.37
N PRO A 198 -0.93 13.12 -10.79
CA PRO A 198 -1.25 14.19 -9.85
C PRO A 198 -2.28 13.71 -8.83
N GLY A 199 -1.99 13.92 -7.55
CA GLY A 199 -2.86 13.53 -6.44
C GLY A 199 -2.13 13.46 -5.12
N SER A 200 -2.92 13.44 -4.03
CA SER A 200 -2.42 13.33 -2.66
C SER A 200 -2.00 11.89 -2.31
N HIS A 201 -1.60 11.68 -1.06
CA HIS A 201 -1.32 10.33 -0.53
C HIS A 201 -2.51 9.37 -0.65
N ALA A 202 -3.73 9.91 -0.60
CA ALA A 202 -4.98 9.14 -0.74
C ALA A 202 -5.44 8.97 -2.20
N ILE A 203 -4.53 8.94 -3.17
CA ILE A 203 -4.80 8.83 -4.61
C ILE A 203 -5.76 7.68 -4.97
N TYR A 204 -5.73 6.59 -4.21
CA TYR A 204 -6.60 5.42 -4.42
C TYR A 204 -8.08 5.70 -4.09
N VAL A 205 -8.36 6.81 -3.37
CA VAL A 205 -9.70 7.30 -3.08
C VAL A 205 -10.09 8.47 -4.00
N SER A 206 -9.17 9.41 -4.22
CA SER A 206 -9.44 10.60 -5.05
C SER A 206 -9.42 10.30 -6.56
N ASN A 207 -8.61 9.32 -6.99
CA ASN A 207 -8.52 8.88 -8.39
C ASN A 207 -8.43 7.34 -8.52
N PRO A 208 -9.45 6.58 -8.06
CA PRO A 208 -9.40 5.12 -8.05
C PRO A 208 -9.27 4.48 -9.44
N ARG A 209 -9.75 5.16 -10.51
CA ARG A 209 -9.60 4.62 -11.88
C ARG A 209 -8.15 4.61 -12.37
N ALA A 210 -7.33 5.60 -12.00
CA ALA A 210 -5.91 5.57 -12.33
C ALA A 210 -5.19 4.42 -11.62
N VAL A 211 -5.60 4.11 -10.39
CA VAL A 211 -5.07 2.97 -9.62
C VAL A 211 -5.52 1.64 -10.22
N ALA A 212 -6.81 1.51 -10.57
CA ALA A 212 -7.34 0.33 -11.25
C ALA A 212 -6.59 0.03 -12.55
N ALA A 213 -6.39 1.04 -13.40
CA ALA A 213 -5.67 0.89 -14.66
C ALA A 213 -4.22 0.37 -14.47
N LEU A 214 -3.51 0.76 -13.41
CA LEU A 214 -2.19 0.23 -13.11
C LEU A 214 -2.26 -1.23 -12.63
N ILE A 215 -3.26 -1.58 -11.81
CA ILE A 215 -3.49 -2.97 -11.36
C ILE A 215 -3.82 -3.86 -12.55
N GLU A 216 -4.66 -3.41 -13.46
CA GLU A 216 -5.00 -4.12 -14.70
C GLU A 216 -3.75 -4.36 -15.55
N GLN A 217 -2.92 -3.32 -15.73
CA GLN A 217 -1.66 -3.44 -16.45
C GLN A 217 -0.74 -4.50 -15.81
N ALA A 218 -0.68 -4.57 -14.48
CA ALA A 218 0.08 -5.60 -13.78
C ALA A 218 -0.52 -7.00 -14.00
N ALA A 219 -1.86 -7.12 -13.93
CA ALA A 219 -2.57 -8.38 -14.12
C ALA A 219 -2.43 -8.95 -15.54
N ASP A 220 -2.35 -8.08 -16.54
CA ASP A 220 -2.14 -8.47 -17.95
C ASP A 220 -0.65 -8.67 -18.28
N GLY A 221 0.25 -8.02 -17.53
CA GLY A 221 1.70 -8.02 -17.78
C GLY A 221 2.46 -9.22 -17.26
N VAL A 222 1.85 -10.09 -16.43
CA VAL A 222 2.45 -11.31 -15.92
C VAL A 222 1.72 -12.56 -16.43
N ASP A 223 2.50 -13.58 -16.74
CA ASP A 223 1.94 -14.86 -17.14
C ASP A 223 1.29 -15.58 -15.95
N SER A 224 0.05 -16.06 -16.14
CA SER A 224 -0.67 -16.87 -15.15
C SER A 224 -0.04 -18.27 -14.92
N ALA A 225 1.05 -18.58 -15.61
CA ALA A 225 1.76 -19.86 -15.56
C ALA A 225 3.08 -19.79 -14.73
N ALA A 226 3.32 -18.70 -13.99
CA ALA A 226 4.52 -18.54 -13.17
C ALA A 226 4.34 -19.18 -11.77
#